data_e0647c3a1007ff036aa236f62be03970
#
_entry.id   e0647c3a1007ff036aa236f62be03970
#
_cell.length_a   1.000
_cell.length_b   1.000
_cell.length_c   1.000
_cell.angle_alpha   90.00
_cell.angle_beta   90.00
_cell.angle_gamma   90.00
#
_symmetry.space_group_name_H-M   'P 1'
#
loop_
_entity.id
_entity.type
_entity.pdbx_description
1 polymer ?
#
loop_
_entity_poly.entity_id
_entity_poly.type
_entity_poly.pdbx_seq_one_letter_code
_entity_poly.pdbx_strand_id
1 'polypeptide(L)'
;LGDVDTSGIASASWIGLPEFHAPSFTLSVLPMFLPAVIALIAENIGHVKSVGQMTRTDMDPLMGRALAADGFATTLAGFGGGSATTTYAENIGVMAATRVYSTAAYWVAATVAIVLSLCPKVGAVISAVPAGVLGGATVVLYGLVGILGVRIWLTNHVDFSKPVNQMTAAIPLIIGIADFTWQAGSLTFTGIALGSIAALLIYHGMRLLGLRQVMNR
;
A
#
# COMPACT_ATOMS: atom_id res chain seq x y z
N LEU A 1 18.75 26.49 3.00
CA LEU A 1 19.71 25.38 2.89
C LEU A 1 20.56 25.18 4.16
N GLY A 2 20.25 25.86 5.28
CA GLY A 2 21.01 25.81 6.53
C GLY A 2 20.50 24.80 7.59
N ASP A 3 19.43 24.08 7.33
CA ASP A 3 18.70 23.33 8.35
C ASP A 3 18.84 21.80 8.26
N VAL A 4 19.90 21.30 7.63
CA VAL A 4 20.16 19.85 7.64
C VAL A 4 21.02 19.54 8.87
N ASP A 5 20.39 18.95 9.90
CA ASP A 5 21.14 18.46 11.05
C ASP A 5 21.84 17.14 10.68
N THR A 6 23.15 17.23 10.51
CA THR A 6 24.01 16.07 10.20
C THR A 6 24.67 15.45 11.44
N SER A 7 24.40 15.97 12.63
CA SER A 7 25.01 15.49 13.88
C SER A 7 24.74 14.02 14.13
N GLY A 8 23.51 13.58 13.85
CA GLY A 8 23.12 12.16 13.93
C GLY A 8 23.88 11.26 12.97
N ILE A 9 24.27 11.75 11.78
CA ILE A 9 25.05 10.97 10.81
C ILE A 9 26.49 10.75 11.33
N ALA A 10 27.08 11.76 11.92
CA ALA A 10 28.45 11.68 12.44
C ALA A 10 28.54 10.67 13.59
N SER A 11 27.56 10.65 14.49
CA SER A 11 27.51 9.80 15.68
C SER A 11 27.04 8.37 15.40
N ALA A 12 26.34 8.12 14.28
CA ALA A 12 25.81 6.81 13.95
C ALA A 12 26.92 5.81 13.60
N SER A 13 26.79 4.58 14.08
CA SER A 13 27.71 3.48 13.78
C SER A 13 27.53 2.99 12.33
N TRP A 14 28.61 2.42 11.76
CA TRP A 14 28.54 1.79 10.44
C TRP A 14 27.87 0.42 10.46
N ILE A 15 27.94 -0.28 11.58
CA ILE A 15 27.35 -1.62 11.77
C ILE A 15 26.56 -1.61 13.06
N GLY A 16 25.32 -2.10 13.00
CA GLY A 16 24.44 -2.24 14.15
C GLY A 16 23.28 -3.17 13.83
N LEU A 17 22.72 -3.77 14.85
CA LEU A 17 21.49 -4.54 14.72
C LEU A 17 20.29 -3.60 14.87
N PRO A 18 19.20 -3.83 14.14
CA PRO A 18 17.95 -3.13 14.38
C PRO A 18 17.42 -3.43 15.78
N GLU A 19 16.70 -2.50 16.35
CA GLU A 19 16.03 -2.72 17.64
C GLU A 19 14.83 -3.66 17.42
N PHE A 20 14.90 -4.85 18.01
CA PHE A 20 13.82 -5.81 17.95
C PHE A 20 12.86 -5.60 19.12
N HIS A 21 11.57 -5.48 18.80
CA HIS A 21 10.52 -5.38 19.79
C HIS A 21 9.65 -6.63 19.74
N ALA A 22 9.39 -7.22 20.90
CA ALA A 22 8.49 -8.36 20.96
C ALA A 22 7.06 -7.96 20.58
N PRO A 23 6.34 -8.77 19.78
CA PRO A 23 4.97 -8.48 19.40
C PRO A 23 4.04 -8.52 20.61
N SER A 24 3.12 -7.56 20.67
CA SER A 24 2.00 -7.58 21.62
C SER A 24 0.71 -7.90 20.89
N PHE A 25 -0.03 -8.90 21.37
CA PHE A 25 -1.27 -9.33 20.75
C PHE A 25 -2.47 -8.70 21.45
N THR A 26 -3.13 -7.78 20.78
CA THR A 26 -4.33 -7.10 21.28
C THR A 26 -5.50 -7.37 20.33
N LEU A 27 -6.35 -8.34 20.70
CA LEU A 27 -7.47 -8.76 19.83
C LEU A 27 -8.49 -7.65 19.59
N SER A 28 -8.63 -6.70 20.51
CA SER A 28 -9.58 -5.59 20.38
C SER A 28 -9.27 -4.63 19.24
N VAL A 29 -8.03 -4.60 18.73
CA VAL A 29 -7.65 -3.74 17.59
C VAL A 29 -7.80 -4.42 16.22
N LEU A 30 -8.06 -5.73 16.17
CA LEU A 30 -8.22 -6.47 14.91
C LEU A 30 -9.27 -5.86 13.97
N PRO A 31 -10.45 -5.41 14.45
CA PRO A 31 -11.46 -4.81 13.56
C PRO A 31 -10.95 -3.58 12.80
N MET A 32 -9.96 -2.86 13.32
CA MET A 32 -9.38 -1.68 12.66
C MET A 32 -8.56 -2.07 11.42
N PHE A 33 -7.92 -3.24 11.44
CA PHE A 33 -7.07 -3.71 10.35
C PHE A 33 -7.83 -4.42 9.23
N LEU A 34 -8.99 -5.00 9.51
CA LEU A 34 -9.74 -5.77 8.50
C LEU A 34 -10.03 -4.98 7.21
N PRO A 35 -10.49 -3.70 7.26
CA PRO A 35 -10.69 -2.93 6.04
C PRO A 35 -9.40 -2.66 5.27
N ALA A 36 -8.30 -2.40 5.99
CA ALA A 36 -6.99 -2.21 5.38
C ALA A 36 -6.49 -3.49 4.69
N VAL A 37 -6.69 -4.65 5.31
CA VAL A 37 -6.34 -5.96 4.70
C VAL A 37 -7.09 -6.18 3.39
N ILE A 38 -8.38 -5.83 3.32
CA ILE A 38 -9.17 -5.95 2.09
C ILE A 38 -8.58 -5.04 0.99
N ALA A 39 -8.21 -3.81 1.34
CA ALA A 39 -7.57 -2.89 0.41
C ALA A 39 -6.22 -3.44 -0.09
N LEU A 40 -5.37 -3.95 0.82
CA LEU A 40 -4.09 -4.55 0.49
C LEU A 40 -4.21 -5.77 -0.41
N ILE A 41 -5.22 -6.63 -0.19
CA ILE A 41 -5.50 -7.76 -1.08
C ILE A 41 -5.85 -7.27 -2.49
N ALA A 42 -6.72 -6.28 -2.60
CA ALA A 42 -7.11 -5.73 -3.90
C ALA A 42 -5.93 -5.06 -4.62
N GLU A 43 -5.09 -4.33 -3.88
CA GLU A 43 -3.86 -3.71 -4.38
C GLU A 43 -2.86 -4.75 -4.90
N ASN A 44 -2.57 -5.76 -4.09
CA ASN A 44 -1.64 -6.84 -4.46
C ASN A 44 -2.11 -7.58 -5.73
N ILE A 45 -3.40 -7.88 -5.83
CA ILE A 45 -4.01 -8.45 -7.04
C ILE A 45 -3.77 -7.55 -8.24
N GLY A 46 -3.98 -6.24 -8.10
CA GLY A 46 -3.73 -5.26 -9.15
C GLY A 46 -2.27 -5.24 -9.60
N HIS A 47 -1.34 -5.31 -8.65
CA HIS A 47 0.10 -5.34 -8.91
C HIS A 47 0.52 -6.61 -9.65
N VAL A 48 0.07 -7.79 -9.20
CA VAL A 48 0.36 -9.07 -9.87
C VAL A 48 -0.16 -9.07 -11.30
N LYS A 49 -1.38 -8.57 -11.54
CA LYS A 49 -1.94 -8.43 -12.89
C LYS A 49 -1.15 -7.46 -13.76
N SER A 50 -0.70 -6.35 -13.20
CA SER A 50 0.13 -5.37 -13.92
C SER A 50 1.47 -5.96 -14.36
N VAL A 51 2.11 -6.75 -13.49
CA VAL A 51 3.33 -7.49 -13.83
C VAL A 51 3.04 -8.53 -14.93
N GLY A 52 1.94 -9.27 -14.82
CA GLY A 52 1.53 -10.25 -15.84
C GLY A 52 1.34 -9.62 -17.21
N GLN A 53 0.67 -8.48 -17.28
CA GLN A 53 0.51 -7.72 -18.53
C GLN A 53 1.85 -7.26 -19.13
N MET A 54 2.75 -6.77 -18.27
CA MET A 54 4.06 -6.26 -18.67
C MET A 54 4.98 -7.37 -19.17
N THR A 55 4.96 -8.52 -18.51
CA THR A 55 5.78 -9.70 -18.87
C THR A 55 5.12 -10.59 -19.91
N ARG A 56 3.86 -10.30 -20.29
CA ARG A 56 3.02 -11.14 -21.18
C ARG A 56 2.88 -12.57 -20.65
N THR A 57 2.80 -12.72 -19.35
CA THR A 57 2.70 -14.02 -18.67
C THR A 57 1.41 -14.06 -17.87
N ASP A 58 0.68 -15.17 -17.92
CA ASP A 58 -0.48 -15.37 -17.06
C ASP A 58 0.00 -15.58 -15.61
N MET A 59 -0.27 -14.59 -14.77
CA MET A 59 0.08 -14.59 -13.35
C MET A 59 -1.09 -14.97 -12.44
N ASP A 60 -2.29 -15.19 -12.98
CA ASP A 60 -3.47 -15.54 -12.18
C ASP A 60 -3.26 -16.80 -11.31
N PRO A 61 -2.58 -17.87 -11.79
CA PRO A 61 -2.30 -19.05 -10.96
C PRO A 61 -1.33 -18.77 -9.80
N LEU A 62 -0.55 -17.69 -9.87
CA LEU A 62 0.44 -17.32 -8.85
C LEU A 62 -0.11 -16.32 -7.82
N MET A 63 -1.32 -15.80 -8.03
CA MET A 63 -1.90 -14.74 -7.20
C MET A 63 -2.01 -15.14 -5.73
N GLY A 64 -2.49 -16.35 -5.45
CA GLY A 64 -2.56 -16.87 -4.08
C GLY A 64 -1.19 -17.00 -3.40
N ARG A 65 -0.15 -17.35 -4.17
CA ARG A 65 1.23 -17.42 -3.65
C ARG A 65 1.80 -16.03 -3.37
N ALA A 66 1.48 -15.04 -4.22
CA ALA A 66 1.91 -13.66 -4.00
C ALA A 66 1.27 -13.08 -2.72
N LEU A 67 -0.03 -13.28 -2.53
CA LEU A 67 -0.73 -12.88 -1.31
C LEU A 67 -0.19 -13.59 -0.06
N ALA A 68 0.08 -14.89 -0.15
CA ALA A 68 0.65 -15.64 0.96
C ALA A 68 2.07 -15.16 1.31
N ALA A 69 2.89 -14.83 0.30
CA ALA A 69 4.23 -14.30 0.51
C ALA A 69 4.20 -12.92 1.17
N ASP A 70 3.28 -12.05 0.76
CA ASP A 70 3.08 -10.73 1.35
C ASP A 70 2.63 -10.81 2.81
N GLY A 71 1.65 -11.66 3.10
CA GLY A 71 1.20 -11.94 4.47
C GLY A 71 2.29 -12.54 5.36
N PHE A 72 3.10 -13.44 4.81
CA PHE A 72 4.25 -14.02 5.52
C PHE A 72 5.34 -12.98 5.81
N ALA A 73 5.66 -12.13 4.84
CA ALA A 73 6.62 -11.04 5.02
C ALA A 73 6.16 -10.05 6.10
N THR A 74 4.87 -9.66 6.06
CA THR A 74 4.26 -8.81 7.11
C THR A 74 4.31 -9.46 8.48
N THR A 75 4.04 -10.77 8.57
CA THR A 75 4.10 -11.51 9.83
C THR A 75 5.53 -11.51 10.38
N LEU A 76 6.53 -11.80 9.54
CA LEU A 76 7.95 -11.77 9.95
C LEU A 76 8.38 -10.37 10.40
N ALA A 77 7.98 -9.33 9.67
CA ALA A 77 8.25 -7.96 10.06
C ALA A 77 7.65 -7.63 11.44
N GLY A 78 6.39 -8.02 11.67
CA GLY A 78 5.71 -7.83 12.96
C GLY A 78 6.39 -8.56 14.11
N PHE A 79 6.90 -9.77 13.90
CA PHE A 79 7.67 -10.49 14.92
C PHE A 79 8.99 -9.79 15.26
N GLY A 80 9.57 -9.06 14.32
CA GLY A 80 10.77 -8.23 14.55
C GLY A 80 10.47 -6.84 15.12
N GLY A 81 9.21 -6.48 15.32
CA GLY A 81 8.81 -5.12 15.73
C GLY A 81 8.75 -4.10 14.57
N GLY A 82 8.80 -4.59 13.33
CA GLY A 82 8.66 -3.78 12.12
C GLY A 82 7.21 -3.51 11.77
N SER A 83 7.01 -2.58 10.83
CA SER A 83 5.69 -2.27 10.26
C SER A 83 5.23 -3.36 9.29
N ALA A 84 3.91 -3.38 9.03
CA ALA A 84 3.34 -4.17 7.95
C ALA A 84 3.97 -3.80 6.60
N THR A 85 4.11 -4.80 5.74
CA THR A 85 4.67 -4.66 4.40
C THR A 85 3.59 -4.90 3.34
N THR A 86 3.80 -4.39 2.14
CA THR A 86 2.98 -4.68 0.97
C THR A 86 3.83 -4.55 -0.29
N THR A 87 3.25 -4.91 -1.43
CA THR A 87 3.87 -4.69 -2.74
C THR A 87 3.78 -3.21 -3.14
N TYR A 88 4.80 -2.71 -3.86
CA TYR A 88 4.89 -1.30 -4.27
C TYR A 88 4.72 -1.15 -5.78
N ALA A 89 3.75 -0.34 -6.18
CA ALA A 89 3.51 0.02 -7.58
C ALA A 89 4.69 0.78 -8.21
N GLU A 90 5.42 1.55 -7.41
CA GLU A 90 6.62 2.28 -7.82
C GLU A 90 7.68 1.34 -8.39
N ASN A 91 7.86 0.17 -7.79
CA ASN A 91 8.78 -0.85 -8.30
C ASN A 91 8.33 -1.41 -9.66
N ILE A 92 7.02 -1.52 -9.89
CA ILE A 92 6.47 -1.87 -11.20
C ILE A 92 6.81 -0.79 -12.23
N GLY A 93 6.75 0.48 -11.83
CA GLY A 93 7.18 1.60 -12.64
C GLY A 93 8.67 1.51 -13.03
N VAL A 94 9.54 1.14 -12.08
CA VAL A 94 10.96 0.90 -12.34
C VAL A 94 11.16 -0.27 -13.29
N MET A 95 10.44 -1.37 -13.11
CA MET A 95 10.46 -2.51 -14.04
C MET A 95 10.08 -2.09 -15.47
N ALA A 96 9.03 -1.30 -15.61
CA ALA A 96 8.59 -0.80 -16.91
C ALA A 96 9.63 0.08 -17.58
N ALA A 97 10.26 0.98 -16.82
CA ALA A 97 11.27 1.92 -17.30
C ALA A 97 12.58 1.21 -17.70
N THR A 98 13.02 0.28 -16.85
CA THR A 98 14.30 -0.45 -17.06
C THR A 98 14.17 -1.68 -17.96
N ARG A 99 12.95 -2.20 -18.12
CA ARG A 99 12.63 -3.47 -18.78
C ARG A 99 13.36 -4.67 -18.16
N VAL A 100 13.73 -4.57 -16.90
CA VAL A 100 14.33 -5.66 -16.13
C VAL A 100 13.22 -6.42 -15.41
N TYR A 101 12.96 -7.65 -15.83
CA TYR A 101 11.89 -8.51 -15.27
C TYR A 101 12.46 -9.76 -14.60
N SER A 102 13.77 -9.81 -14.41
CA SER A 102 14.44 -10.97 -13.80
C SER A 102 14.15 -11.07 -12.32
N THR A 103 13.71 -12.24 -11.86
CA THR A 103 13.56 -12.53 -10.42
C THR A 103 14.89 -12.43 -9.65
N ALA A 104 16.03 -12.66 -10.31
CA ALA A 104 17.34 -12.46 -9.70
C ALA A 104 17.58 -11.01 -9.25
N ALA A 105 17.04 -10.02 -9.97
CA ALA A 105 17.14 -8.61 -9.58
C ALA A 105 16.47 -8.37 -8.22
N TYR A 106 15.34 -9.02 -7.94
CA TYR A 106 14.65 -8.92 -6.65
C TYR A 106 15.45 -9.55 -5.50
N TRP A 107 16.10 -10.70 -5.74
CA TRP A 107 16.97 -11.31 -4.75
C TRP A 107 18.14 -10.41 -4.39
N VAL A 108 18.76 -9.79 -5.40
CA VAL A 108 19.84 -8.82 -5.18
C VAL A 108 19.32 -7.60 -4.41
N ALA A 109 18.19 -7.03 -4.83
CA ALA A 109 17.60 -5.88 -4.15
C ALA A 109 17.25 -6.19 -2.68
N ALA A 110 16.65 -7.34 -2.41
CA ALA A 110 16.35 -7.78 -1.06
C ALA A 110 17.62 -7.96 -0.21
N THR A 111 18.65 -8.57 -0.78
CA THR A 111 19.94 -8.75 -0.10
C THR A 111 20.58 -7.39 0.23
N VAL A 112 20.57 -6.45 -0.73
CA VAL A 112 21.09 -5.09 -0.51
C VAL A 112 20.29 -4.37 0.57
N ALA A 113 18.96 -4.48 0.56
CA ALA A 113 18.12 -3.88 1.58
C ALA A 113 18.42 -4.43 2.98
N ILE A 114 18.59 -5.75 3.11
CA ILE A 114 18.98 -6.38 4.37
C ILE A 114 20.36 -5.88 4.84
N VAL A 115 21.35 -5.81 3.95
CA VAL A 115 22.69 -5.29 4.29
C VAL A 115 22.62 -3.84 4.73
N LEU A 116 21.86 -3.00 4.02
CA LEU A 116 21.67 -1.58 4.37
C LEU A 116 20.95 -1.42 5.72
N SER A 117 20.01 -2.31 6.06
CA SER A 117 19.31 -2.28 7.35
C SER A 117 20.22 -2.52 8.55
N LEU A 118 21.37 -3.17 8.34
CA LEU A 118 22.39 -3.39 9.36
C LEU A 118 23.37 -2.21 9.48
N CYS A 119 23.14 -1.12 8.77
CA CYS A 119 23.94 0.09 8.80
C CYS A 119 23.15 1.28 9.38
N PRO A 120 23.21 1.54 10.70
CA PRO A 120 22.51 2.66 11.33
C PRO A 120 22.81 4.02 10.68
N LYS A 121 24.00 4.18 10.11
CA LYS A 121 24.38 5.39 9.39
C LYS A 121 23.51 5.67 8.17
N VAL A 122 23.03 4.65 7.45
CA VAL A 122 22.08 4.80 6.34
C VAL A 122 20.74 5.35 6.87
N GLY A 123 20.25 4.80 7.98
CA GLY A 123 19.06 5.31 8.66
C GLY A 123 19.21 6.77 9.09
N ALA A 124 20.36 7.13 9.67
CA ALA A 124 20.65 8.50 10.08
C ALA A 124 20.69 9.47 8.89
N VAL A 125 21.24 9.06 7.73
CA VAL A 125 21.21 9.87 6.50
C VAL A 125 19.77 10.12 6.03
N ILE A 126 18.93 9.08 6.04
CA ILE A 126 17.51 9.20 5.65
C ILE A 126 16.79 10.15 6.63
N SER A 127 17.02 9.99 7.93
CA SER A 127 16.39 10.82 8.97
C SER A 127 16.85 12.28 8.96
N ALA A 128 18.03 12.56 8.39
CA ALA A 128 18.54 13.93 8.23
C ALA A 128 17.88 14.69 7.07
N VAL A 129 17.09 14.02 6.23
CA VAL A 129 16.36 14.69 5.12
C VAL A 129 15.29 15.62 5.72
N PRO A 130 15.31 16.92 5.39
CA PRO A 130 14.33 17.87 5.94
C PRO A 130 12.89 17.47 5.61
N ALA A 131 11.97 17.64 6.57
CA ALA A 131 10.56 17.28 6.41
C ALA A 131 9.91 17.96 5.20
N GLY A 132 10.30 19.18 4.85
CA GLY A 132 9.81 19.88 3.66
C GLY A 132 10.19 19.17 2.35
N VAL A 133 11.39 18.58 2.27
CA VAL A 133 11.84 17.80 1.10
C VAL A 133 11.05 16.50 1.02
N LEU A 134 10.91 15.79 2.15
CA LEU A 134 10.11 14.58 2.23
C LEU A 134 8.64 14.85 1.86
N GLY A 135 8.06 15.93 2.41
CA GLY A 135 6.68 16.33 2.08
C GLY A 135 6.48 16.62 0.59
N GLY A 136 7.42 17.36 -0.02
CA GLY A 136 7.38 17.61 -1.47
C GLY A 136 7.48 16.35 -2.30
N ALA A 137 8.38 15.44 -1.96
CA ALA A 137 8.50 14.13 -2.62
C ALA A 137 7.23 13.28 -2.45
N THR A 138 6.64 13.30 -1.25
CA THR A 138 5.42 12.56 -0.93
C THR A 138 4.23 13.04 -1.77
N VAL A 139 4.08 14.35 -1.99
CA VAL A 139 3.03 14.90 -2.85
C VAL A 139 3.14 14.35 -4.27
N VAL A 140 4.35 14.31 -4.83
CA VAL A 140 4.59 13.76 -6.17
C VAL A 140 4.27 12.25 -6.20
N LEU A 141 4.76 11.49 -5.21
CA LEU A 141 4.52 10.05 -5.12
C LEU A 141 3.03 9.73 -5.01
N TYR A 142 2.29 10.40 -4.14
CA TYR A 142 0.84 10.17 -4.00
C TYR A 142 0.08 10.56 -5.26
N GLY A 143 0.50 11.61 -5.95
CA GLY A 143 -0.05 11.95 -7.27
C GLY A 143 0.14 10.82 -8.28
N LEU A 144 1.33 10.22 -8.34
CA LEU A 144 1.63 9.09 -9.22
C LEU A 144 0.82 7.84 -8.83
N VAL A 145 0.69 7.54 -7.55
CA VAL A 145 -0.14 6.43 -7.05
C VAL A 145 -1.61 6.65 -7.42
N GLY A 146 -2.12 7.88 -7.31
CA GLY A 146 -3.46 8.24 -7.77
C GLY A 146 -3.67 7.97 -9.26
N ILE A 147 -2.71 8.34 -10.10
CA ILE A 147 -2.74 8.07 -11.55
C ILE A 147 -2.70 6.56 -11.82
N LEU A 148 -1.95 5.78 -11.06
CA LEU A 148 -1.96 4.31 -11.16
C LEU A 148 -3.35 3.73 -10.85
N GLY A 149 -4.03 4.23 -9.81
CA GLY A 149 -5.40 3.86 -9.51
C GLY A 149 -6.35 4.13 -10.67
N VAL A 150 -6.28 5.33 -11.26
CA VAL A 150 -7.06 5.68 -12.47
C VAL A 150 -6.73 4.74 -13.63
N ARG A 151 -5.45 4.42 -13.84
CA ARG A 151 -5.02 3.50 -14.89
C ARG A 151 -5.62 2.10 -14.74
N ILE A 152 -5.74 1.60 -13.50
CA ILE A 152 -6.41 0.32 -13.23
C ILE A 152 -7.86 0.36 -13.68
N TRP A 153 -8.60 1.44 -13.40
CA TRP A 153 -9.98 1.60 -13.86
C TRP A 153 -10.09 1.62 -15.38
N LEU A 154 -9.21 2.36 -16.05
CA LEU A 154 -9.19 2.44 -17.52
C LEU A 154 -8.85 1.09 -18.17
N THR A 155 -7.85 0.39 -17.65
CA THR A 155 -7.43 -0.92 -18.16
C THR A 155 -8.51 -1.99 -18.01
N ASN A 156 -9.30 -1.90 -16.93
CA ASN A 156 -10.43 -2.79 -16.68
C ASN A 156 -11.75 -2.28 -17.28
N HIS A 157 -11.70 -1.26 -18.13
CA HIS A 157 -12.87 -0.71 -18.83
C HIS A 157 -14.03 -0.36 -17.88
N VAL A 158 -13.72 0.23 -16.72
CA VAL A 158 -14.74 0.66 -15.78
C VAL A 158 -15.57 1.77 -16.40
N ASP A 159 -16.86 1.51 -16.57
CA ASP A 159 -17.80 2.44 -17.17
C ASP A 159 -18.30 3.44 -16.10
N PHE A 160 -17.74 4.64 -16.13
CA PHE A 160 -18.14 5.73 -15.23
C PHE A 160 -19.43 6.46 -15.64
N SER A 161 -20.09 6.08 -16.75
CA SER A 161 -21.46 6.53 -17.01
C SER A 161 -22.48 5.90 -16.06
N LYS A 162 -22.11 4.79 -15.42
CA LYS A 162 -22.95 4.09 -14.45
C LYS A 162 -22.84 4.73 -13.07
N PRO A 163 -23.96 5.17 -12.46
CA PRO A 163 -23.94 5.82 -11.15
C PRO A 163 -23.28 4.98 -10.05
N VAL A 164 -23.44 3.64 -10.10
CA VAL A 164 -22.79 2.73 -9.14
C VAL A 164 -21.27 2.89 -9.16
N ASN A 165 -20.66 2.93 -10.34
CA ASN A 165 -19.21 3.06 -10.46
C ASN A 165 -18.74 4.46 -10.05
N GLN A 166 -19.49 5.51 -10.43
CA GLN A 166 -19.17 6.87 -10.00
C GLN A 166 -19.17 7.03 -8.49
N MET A 167 -20.24 6.59 -7.82
CA MET A 167 -20.36 6.74 -6.37
C MET A 167 -19.35 5.86 -5.62
N THR A 168 -19.10 4.64 -6.12
CA THR A 168 -18.11 3.73 -5.53
C THR A 168 -16.69 4.26 -5.68
N ALA A 169 -16.39 5.05 -6.69
CA ALA A 169 -15.07 5.66 -6.84
C ALA A 169 -14.96 6.98 -6.06
N ALA A 170 -15.93 7.88 -6.24
CA ALA A 170 -15.83 9.26 -5.74
C ALA A 170 -15.87 9.35 -4.21
N ILE A 171 -16.85 8.69 -3.57
CA ILE A 171 -17.05 8.83 -2.12
C ILE A 171 -15.89 8.24 -1.32
N PRO A 172 -15.44 6.99 -1.57
CA PRO A 172 -14.31 6.43 -0.86
C PRO A 172 -13.01 7.20 -1.10
N LEU A 173 -12.79 7.71 -2.31
CA LEU A 173 -11.62 8.51 -2.65
C LEU A 173 -11.56 9.77 -1.80
N ILE A 174 -12.67 10.51 -1.67
CA ILE A 174 -12.74 11.71 -0.84
C ILE A 174 -12.55 11.37 0.63
N ILE A 175 -13.17 10.30 1.14
CA ILE A 175 -13.00 9.85 2.53
C ILE A 175 -11.52 9.54 2.81
N GLY A 176 -10.86 8.85 1.88
CA GLY A 176 -9.45 8.48 2.00
C GLY A 176 -8.51 9.68 1.96
N ILE A 177 -8.67 10.59 0.99
CA ILE A 177 -7.82 11.78 0.82
C ILE A 177 -8.00 12.78 1.97
N ALA A 178 -9.23 12.98 2.43
CA ALA A 178 -9.52 13.86 3.55
C ALA A 178 -9.12 13.28 4.91
N ASP A 179 -8.65 12.04 4.93
CA ASP A 179 -8.29 11.26 6.13
C ASP A 179 -9.36 11.36 7.22
N PHE A 180 -10.60 11.15 6.81
CA PHE A 180 -11.73 11.13 7.75
C PHE A 180 -11.47 10.14 8.86
N THR A 181 -11.67 10.57 10.10
CA THR A 181 -11.52 9.72 11.28
C THR A 181 -12.85 9.55 11.98
N TRP A 182 -13.15 8.32 12.37
CA TRP A 182 -14.32 7.98 13.16
C TRP A 182 -13.93 7.13 14.37
N GLN A 183 -14.38 7.54 15.54
CA GLN A 183 -14.12 6.83 16.77
C GLN A 183 -15.35 6.03 17.20
N ALA A 184 -15.16 4.75 17.45
CA ALA A 184 -16.16 3.83 17.97
C ALA A 184 -15.63 3.21 19.27
N GLY A 185 -15.96 3.83 20.41
CA GLY A 185 -15.39 3.44 21.71
C GLY A 185 -13.89 3.69 21.76
N SER A 186 -13.10 2.64 21.96
CA SER A 186 -11.64 2.69 21.98
C SER A 186 -11.00 2.52 20.58
N LEU A 187 -11.80 2.26 19.54
CA LEU A 187 -11.30 2.03 18.20
C LEU A 187 -11.38 3.32 17.38
N THR A 188 -10.33 3.63 16.66
CA THR A 188 -10.27 4.76 15.73
C THR A 188 -10.10 4.22 14.30
N PHE A 189 -11.09 4.48 13.46
CA PHE A 189 -11.04 4.15 12.03
C PHE A 189 -10.58 5.39 11.25
N THR A 190 -9.54 5.24 10.46
CA THR A 190 -8.97 6.31 9.63
C THR A 190 -9.50 6.28 8.20
N GLY A 191 -9.14 7.26 7.40
CA GLY A 191 -9.63 7.44 6.04
C GLY A 191 -9.52 6.21 5.15
N ILE A 192 -8.41 5.46 5.22
CA ILE A 192 -8.23 4.22 4.42
C ILE A 192 -9.25 3.16 4.82
N ALA A 193 -9.44 2.94 6.13
CA ALA A 193 -10.40 1.96 6.63
C ALA A 193 -11.83 2.35 6.26
N LEU A 194 -12.20 3.62 6.51
CA LEU A 194 -13.53 4.14 6.20
C LEU A 194 -13.81 4.16 4.69
N GLY A 195 -12.83 4.55 3.88
CA GLY A 195 -12.94 4.53 2.41
C GLY A 195 -13.14 3.12 1.88
N SER A 196 -12.40 2.13 2.38
CA SER A 196 -12.55 0.72 1.97
C SER A 196 -13.93 0.17 2.34
N ILE A 197 -14.41 0.43 3.55
CA ILE A 197 -15.77 0.05 3.98
C ILE A 197 -16.80 0.75 3.09
N ALA A 198 -16.67 2.05 2.85
CA ALA A 198 -17.58 2.82 2.01
C ALA A 198 -17.64 2.28 0.58
N ALA A 199 -16.50 1.92 -0.01
CA ALA A 199 -16.45 1.32 -1.35
C ALA A 199 -17.29 0.05 -1.44
N LEU A 200 -17.10 -0.87 -0.48
CA LEU A 200 -17.84 -2.12 -0.43
C LEU A 200 -19.35 -1.90 -0.21
N LEU A 201 -19.71 -1.07 0.76
CA LEU A 201 -21.11 -0.80 1.09
C LEU A 201 -21.85 -0.10 -0.06
N ILE A 202 -21.22 0.89 -0.69
CA ILE A 202 -21.84 1.62 -1.80
C ILE A 202 -22.01 0.70 -3.00
N TYR A 203 -20.94 -0.03 -3.39
CA TYR A 203 -21.00 -0.92 -4.54
C TYR A 203 -22.07 -1.99 -4.39
N HIS A 204 -22.05 -2.73 -3.29
CA HIS A 204 -23.02 -3.81 -3.06
C HIS A 204 -24.43 -3.28 -2.77
N GLY A 205 -24.55 -2.21 -2.00
CA GLY A 205 -25.83 -1.57 -1.69
C GLY A 205 -26.55 -1.08 -2.95
N MET A 206 -25.84 -0.35 -3.82
CA MET A 206 -26.42 0.14 -5.07
C MET A 206 -26.78 -0.99 -6.04
N ARG A 207 -25.98 -2.06 -6.10
CA ARG A 207 -26.34 -3.22 -6.92
C ARG A 207 -27.60 -3.92 -6.42
N LEU A 208 -27.74 -4.10 -5.11
CA LEU A 208 -28.95 -4.70 -4.52
C LEU A 208 -30.20 -3.85 -4.77
N LEU A 209 -30.09 -2.52 -4.64
CA LEU A 209 -31.19 -1.61 -4.93
C LEU A 209 -31.55 -1.60 -6.44
N GLY A 210 -30.56 -1.63 -7.33
CA GLY A 210 -30.75 -1.70 -8.77
C GLY A 210 -31.44 -3.01 -9.20
N LEU A 211 -31.07 -4.14 -8.63
CA LEU A 211 -31.72 -5.43 -8.89
C LEU A 211 -33.19 -5.44 -8.42
N ARG A 212 -33.50 -4.83 -7.27
CA ARG A 212 -34.89 -4.69 -6.80
C ARG A 212 -35.75 -3.86 -7.74
N GLN A 213 -35.21 -2.81 -8.34
CA GLN A 213 -35.95 -2.01 -9.31
C GLN A 213 -36.25 -2.75 -10.62
N VAL A 214 -35.36 -3.68 -11.04
CA VAL A 214 -35.61 -4.50 -12.22
C VAL A 214 -36.64 -5.59 -11.96
N MET A 215 -36.67 -6.16 -10.75
CA MET A 215 -37.64 -7.21 -10.37
C MET A 215 -39.05 -6.65 -10.10
N ASN A 216 -39.19 -5.34 -9.84
CA ASN A 216 -40.46 -4.69 -9.57
C ASN A 216 -41.06 -3.98 -10.81
N ARG A 217 -40.45 -4.16 -11.99
CA ARG A 217 -40.98 -3.74 -13.31
C ARG A 217 -41.38 -4.94 -14.14
#